data_41779fdaf9cc264c2be171b3cb5d9f8a
#
_entry.id   41779fdaf9cc264c2be171b3cb5d9f8a
#
_cell.length_a   1.000
_cell.length_b   1.000
_cell.length_c   1.000
_cell.angle_alpha   90.00
_cell.angle_beta   90.00
_cell.angle_gamma   90.00
#
_symmetry.space_group_name_H-M   'P 1'
#
loop_
_entity.id
_entity.type
_entity.pdbx_description
1 polymer ?
#
loop_
_entity_poly.entity_id
_entity_poly.type
_entity_poly.pdbx_seq_one_letter_code
_entity_poly.pdbx_strand_id
1 'polypeptide(L)'
;MNTYSWTSAGLDDVNAIVAMAQQHFQTEIDQIFRPEPVTMARNITFAVVNQYYLPGSESISVAKDTTGQLLAYTWAKRGERACWSDDEMIVVRMAHVDLALSARDRVRLVNEMMDIWEAYAYAVAVPVLCSTTMRNDQTAFLRMHSRRGYDVRGSFAYKLVNLTQATPAN
;
A
#
# COMPACT_ATOMS: atom_id res chain seq x y z
N MET A 1 6.81 -21.39 -9.39
CA MET A 1 5.64 -20.52 -9.09
C MET A 1 4.61 -20.72 -10.18
N ASN A 2 3.35 -20.88 -9.80
CA ASN A 2 2.25 -20.98 -10.74
C ASN A 2 2.13 -19.67 -11.56
N THR A 3 1.58 -19.78 -12.76
CA THR A 3 1.27 -18.63 -13.61
C THR A 3 0.27 -17.71 -12.88
N TYR A 4 0.49 -16.41 -12.88
CA TYR A 4 -0.41 -15.40 -12.33
C TYR A 4 -0.46 -14.19 -13.26
N SER A 5 -1.45 -13.34 -13.06
CA SER A 5 -1.59 -12.08 -13.79
C SER A 5 -1.97 -10.94 -12.87
N TRP A 6 -1.52 -9.74 -13.23
CA TRP A 6 -1.95 -8.49 -12.64
C TRP A 6 -3.16 -7.93 -13.38
N THR A 7 -4.16 -7.50 -12.63
CA THR A 7 -5.36 -6.83 -13.16
C THR A 7 -5.75 -5.69 -12.22
N SER A 8 -6.55 -4.75 -12.72
CA SER A 8 -7.24 -3.79 -11.86
C SER A 8 -8.16 -4.53 -10.91
N ALA A 9 -8.19 -4.12 -9.64
CA ALA A 9 -9.06 -4.75 -8.64
C ALA A 9 -10.53 -4.45 -8.94
N GLY A 10 -11.38 -5.45 -8.74
CA GLY A 10 -12.84 -5.34 -8.75
C GLY A 10 -13.45 -5.35 -7.35
N LEU A 11 -14.77 -5.14 -7.26
CA LEU A 11 -15.48 -5.20 -5.98
C LEU A 11 -15.40 -6.60 -5.35
N ASP A 12 -15.32 -7.64 -6.16
CA ASP A 12 -15.19 -9.03 -5.69
C ASP A 12 -13.83 -9.30 -4.98
N ASP A 13 -12.84 -8.43 -5.18
CA ASP A 13 -11.52 -8.55 -4.58
C ASP A 13 -11.45 -7.97 -3.17
N VAL A 14 -12.40 -7.12 -2.79
CA VAL A 14 -12.34 -6.33 -1.56
C VAL A 14 -12.12 -7.22 -0.32
N ASN A 15 -12.86 -8.32 -0.20
CA ASN A 15 -12.76 -9.21 0.95
C ASN A 15 -11.39 -9.91 1.03
N ALA A 16 -10.85 -10.35 -0.11
CA ALA A 16 -9.54 -10.99 -0.16
C ALA A 16 -8.42 -10.00 0.17
N ILE A 17 -8.51 -8.77 -0.32
CA ILE A 17 -7.59 -7.68 0.00
C ILE A 17 -7.61 -7.36 1.51
N VAL A 18 -8.80 -7.23 2.10
CA VAL A 18 -8.96 -6.98 3.55
C VAL A 18 -8.35 -8.10 4.37
N ALA A 19 -8.62 -9.36 4.02
CA ALA A 19 -8.07 -10.52 4.73
C ALA A 19 -6.54 -10.55 4.67
N MET A 20 -5.95 -10.32 3.50
CA MET A 20 -4.49 -10.24 3.34
C MET A 20 -3.89 -9.10 4.15
N ALA A 21 -4.49 -7.90 4.11
CA ALA A 21 -4.03 -6.76 4.89
C ALA A 21 -4.08 -7.05 6.40
N GLN A 22 -5.14 -7.65 6.91
CA GLN A 22 -5.27 -8.03 8.31
C GLN A 22 -4.15 -8.98 8.75
N GLN A 23 -3.84 -9.99 7.92
CA GLN A 23 -2.74 -10.91 8.19
C GLN A 23 -1.41 -10.18 8.34
N HIS A 24 -1.11 -9.22 7.45
CA HIS A 24 0.11 -8.41 7.54
C HIS A 24 0.14 -7.53 8.80
N PHE A 25 -0.97 -6.89 9.15
CA PHE A 25 -1.05 -6.08 10.37
C PHE A 25 -0.82 -6.92 11.63
N GLN A 26 -1.29 -8.16 11.65
CA GLN A 26 -1.11 -9.06 12.79
C GLN A 26 0.32 -9.62 12.92
N THR A 27 1.04 -9.79 11.81
CA THR A 27 2.30 -10.54 11.78
C THR A 27 3.54 -9.68 11.57
N GLU A 28 3.45 -8.60 10.79
CA GLU A 28 4.62 -7.85 10.32
C GLU A 28 4.61 -6.36 10.66
N ILE A 29 3.44 -5.79 10.95
CA ILE A 29 3.29 -4.35 11.19
C ILE A 29 3.07 -4.12 12.67
N ASP A 30 3.84 -3.21 13.28
CA ASP A 30 3.65 -2.83 14.66
C ASP A 30 2.25 -2.22 14.86
N GLN A 31 1.53 -2.69 15.89
CA GLN A 31 0.12 -2.39 16.12
C GLN A 31 -0.08 -1.05 16.86
N ILE A 32 0.47 0.02 16.33
CA ILE A 32 0.18 1.38 16.82
C ILE A 32 -1.27 1.73 16.53
N PHE A 33 -1.73 1.38 15.33
CA PHE A 33 -3.13 1.51 14.93
C PHE A 33 -3.85 0.17 15.04
N ARG A 34 -5.07 0.19 15.56
CA ARG A 34 -5.94 -1.00 15.58
C ARG A 34 -6.56 -1.16 14.19
N PRO A 35 -6.24 -2.26 13.47
CA PRO A 35 -6.86 -2.52 12.18
C PRO A 35 -8.38 -2.71 12.36
N GLU A 36 -9.17 -1.95 11.62
CA GLU A 36 -10.63 -2.04 11.62
C GLU A 36 -11.10 -2.57 10.26
N PRO A 37 -11.55 -3.84 10.16
CA PRO A 37 -11.88 -4.48 8.90
C PRO A 37 -12.95 -3.76 8.10
N VAL A 38 -13.99 -3.24 8.77
CA VAL A 38 -15.10 -2.54 8.12
C VAL A 38 -14.62 -1.23 7.49
N THR A 39 -13.81 -0.49 8.23
CA THR A 39 -13.21 0.75 7.73
C THR A 39 -12.27 0.48 6.54
N MET A 40 -11.49 -0.59 6.64
CA MET A 40 -10.60 -1.01 5.55
C MET A 40 -11.38 -1.41 4.31
N ALA A 41 -12.41 -2.26 4.46
CA ALA A 41 -13.29 -2.68 3.36
C ALA A 41 -13.94 -1.48 2.67
N ARG A 42 -14.47 -0.53 3.45
CA ARG A 42 -15.03 0.71 2.92
C ARG A 42 -14.02 1.50 2.09
N ASN A 43 -12.81 1.71 2.61
CA ASN A 43 -11.78 2.49 1.93
C ASN A 43 -11.30 1.82 0.64
N ILE A 44 -11.13 0.49 0.65
CA ILE A 44 -10.78 -0.29 -0.55
C ILE A 44 -11.92 -0.25 -1.57
N THR A 45 -13.17 -0.37 -1.13
CA THR A 45 -14.34 -0.24 -2.02
C THR A 45 -14.35 1.12 -2.69
N PHE A 46 -14.11 2.22 -1.97
CA PHE A 46 -14.01 3.55 -2.58
C PHE A 46 -12.84 3.65 -3.56
N ALA A 47 -11.69 3.07 -3.26
CA ALA A 47 -10.56 3.06 -4.19
C ALA A 47 -10.89 2.31 -5.47
N VAL A 48 -11.52 1.13 -5.37
CA VAL A 48 -12.00 0.36 -6.53
C VAL A 48 -13.00 1.15 -7.36
N VAL A 49 -13.97 1.81 -6.73
CA VAL A 49 -14.95 2.64 -7.43
C VAL A 49 -14.27 3.84 -8.10
N ASN A 50 -13.39 4.54 -7.37
CA ASN A 50 -12.73 5.74 -7.87
C ASN A 50 -11.85 5.47 -9.08
N GLN A 51 -11.12 4.35 -9.13
CA GLN A 51 -10.27 4.05 -10.30
C GLN A 51 -11.08 3.89 -11.59
N TYR A 52 -12.37 3.52 -11.53
CA TYR A 52 -13.25 3.38 -12.69
C TYR A 52 -13.99 4.67 -13.03
N TYR A 53 -14.49 5.40 -12.04
CA TYR A 53 -15.36 6.57 -12.25
C TYR A 53 -14.63 7.90 -12.18
N LEU A 54 -13.42 7.94 -11.60
CA LEU A 54 -12.51 9.08 -11.57
C LEU A 54 -11.13 8.65 -12.09
N PRO A 55 -11.02 8.36 -13.40
CA PRO A 55 -9.79 7.82 -13.99
C PRO A 55 -8.56 8.64 -13.61
N GLY A 56 -7.53 7.95 -13.16
CA GLY A 56 -6.29 8.59 -12.74
C GLY A 56 -6.27 9.12 -11.31
N SER A 57 -7.37 9.03 -10.54
CA SER A 57 -7.37 9.44 -9.11
C SER A 57 -6.69 8.41 -8.21
N GLU A 58 -6.91 7.15 -8.49
CA GLU A 58 -6.41 6.00 -7.74
C GLU A 58 -6.03 4.85 -8.67
N SER A 59 -5.12 4.01 -8.23
CA SER A 59 -4.77 2.74 -8.88
C SER A 59 -4.73 1.66 -7.82
N ILE A 60 -5.60 0.66 -7.95
CA ILE A 60 -5.59 -0.53 -7.11
C ILE A 60 -5.53 -1.76 -8.00
N SER A 61 -4.48 -2.56 -7.83
CA SER A 61 -4.19 -3.73 -8.66
C SER A 61 -4.00 -4.98 -7.80
N VAL A 62 -4.40 -6.11 -8.37
CA VAL A 62 -4.32 -7.43 -7.74
C VAL A 62 -3.56 -8.40 -8.62
N ALA A 63 -2.71 -9.24 -8.03
CA ALA A 63 -2.12 -10.41 -8.66
C ALA A 63 -2.87 -11.64 -8.21
N LYS A 64 -3.42 -12.41 -9.15
CA LYS A 64 -4.11 -13.67 -8.88
C LYS A 64 -3.48 -14.81 -9.65
N ASP A 65 -3.44 -15.98 -9.05
CA ASP A 65 -3.06 -17.20 -9.74
C ASP A 65 -4.19 -17.72 -10.64
N THR A 66 -3.93 -18.84 -11.32
CA THR A 66 -4.89 -19.47 -12.24
C THR A 66 -6.13 -20.03 -11.55
N THR A 67 -6.14 -20.16 -10.23
CA THR A 67 -7.30 -20.57 -9.42
C THR A 67 -8.12 -19.39 -8.90
N GLY A 68 -7.65 -18.15 -9.12
CA GLY A 68 -8.26 -16.92 -8.61
C GLY A 68 -7.79 -16.54 -7.20
N GLN A 69 -6.83 -17.27 -6.62
CA GLN A 69 -6.27 -16.93 -5.31
C GLN A 69 -5.47 -15.62 -5.40
N LEU A 70 -5.73 -14.70 -4.47
CA LEU A 70 -4.98 -13.45 -4.34
C LEU A 70 -3.57 -13.75 -3.82
N LEU A 71 -2.55 -13.38 -4.61
CA LEU A 71 -1.13 -13.51 -4.26
C LEU A 71 -0.53 -12.19 -3.79
N ALA A 72 -1.06 -11.07 -4.28
CA ALA A 72 -0.57 -9.74 -3.95
C ALA A 72 -1.59 -8.67 -4.33
N TYR A 73 -1.52 -7.52 -3.70
CA TYR A 73 -2.22 -6.33 -4.13
C TYR A 73 -1.43 -5.07 -3.81
N THR A 74 -1.70 -4.03 -4.57
CA THR A 74 -1.16 -2.70 -4.32
C THR A 74 -2.20 -1.62 -4.57
N TRP A 75 -2.15 -0.56 -3.77
CA TRP A 75 -3.01 0.60 -3.87
C TRP A 75 -2.17 1.88 -3.81
N ALA A 76 -2.25 2.68 -4.85
CA ALA A 76 -1.61 3.99 -4.96
C ALA A 76 -2.67 5.05 -5.26
N LYS A 77 -2.46 6.26 -4.76
CA LYS A 77 -3.37 7.39 -4.88
C LYS A 77 -2.59 8.66 -5.21
N ARG A 78 -3.12 9.50 -6.12
CA ARG A 78 -2.62 10.84 -6.40
C ARG A 78 -3.32 11.90 -5.56
N GLY A 79 -2.86 13.15 -5.64
CA GLY A 79 -3.50 14.32 -5.02
C GLY A 79 -2.87 14.75 -3.71
N GLU A 80 -1.88 14.03 -3.21
CA GLU A 80 -1.12 14.46 -2.04
C GLU A 80 -0.09 15.52 -2.44
N ARG A 81 0.18 16.46 -1.54
CA ARG A 81 1.19 17.50 -1.71
C ARG A 81 1.95 17.71 -0.42
N ALA A 82 3.22 18.09 -0.54
CA ALA A 82 3.97 18.56 0.62
C ALA A 82 3.48 19.98 0.98
N CYS A 83 3.47 20.31 2.26
CA CYS A 83 2.97 21.62 2.72
C CYS A 83 3.85 22.81 2.25
N TRP A 84 5.00 22.54 1.67
CA TRP A 84 5.95 23.53 1.15
C TRP A 84 6.09 23.51 -0.38
N SER A 85 5.28 22.73 -1.10
CA SER A 85 5.34 22.61 -2.57
C SER A 85 3.95 22.42 -3.16
N ASP A 86 3.75 22.98 -4.34
CA ASP A 86 2.57 22.72 -5.16
C ASP A 86 2.69 21.44 -5.99
N ASP A 87 3.86 20.79 -5.98
CA ASP A 87 4.09 19.55 -6.69
C ASP A 87 3.20 18.45 -6.11
N GLU A 88 2.44 17.82 -7.00
CA GLU A 88 1.61 16.67 -6.67
C GLU A 88 2.47 15.41 -6.57
N MET A 89 2.13 14.53 -5.65
CA MET A 89 2.75 13.22 -5.53
C MET A 89 1.71 12.10 -5.55
N ILE A 90 2.15 10.94 -6.02
CA ILE A 90 1.47 9.67 -5.83
C ILE A 90 1.97 9.08 -4.52
N VAL A 91 1.05 8.65 -3.67
CA VAL A 91 1.37 7.95 -2.42
C VAL A 91 0.91 6.51 -2.50
N VAL A 92 1.83 5.57 -2.29
CA VAL A 92 1.50 4.16 -2.11
C VAL A 92 0.85 3.99 -0.74
N ARG A 93 -0.43 3.67 -0.74
CA ARG A 93 -1.24 3.50 0.48
C ARG A 93 -1.04 2.14 1.10
N MET A 94 -1.00 1.10 0.27
CA MET A 94 -0.83 -0.30 0.70
C MET A 94 -0.13 -1.11 -0.38
N ALA A 95 0.71 -2.05 0.06
CA ALA A 95 1.36 -3.02 -0.81
C ALA A 95 1.66 -4.29 -0.01
N HIS A 96 0.92 -5.34 -0.25
CA HIS A 96 1.05 -6.60 0.47
C HIS A 96 1.14 -7.78 -0.50
N VAL A 97 1.83 -8.82 -0.04
CA VAL A 97 2.00 -10.09 -0.75
C VAL A 97 1.63 -11.24 0.19
N ASP A 98 1.16 -12.34 -0.35
CA ASP A 98 0.84 -13.52 0.44
C ASP A 98 2.10 -14.02 1.19
N LEU A 99 2.03 -14.08 2.52
CA LEU A 99 3.13 -14.46 3.40
C LEU A 99 3.52 -15.94 3.26
N ALA A 100 2.65 -16.78 2.70
CA ALA A 100 2.93 -18.19 2.42
C ALA A 100 3.86 -18.38 1.21
N LEU A 101 4.06 -17.35 0.39
CA LEU A 101 4.95 -17.40 -0.76
C LEU A 101 6.42 -17.43 -0.35
N SER A 102 7.26 -18.05 -1.20
CA SER A 102 8.71 -18.01 -1.03
C SER A 102 9.25 -16.58 -1.01
N ALA A 103 10.36 -16.33 -0.29
CA ALA A 103 10.99 -15.01 -0.25
C ALA A 103 11.31 -14.47 -1.67
N ARG A 104 11.73 -15.36 -2.59
CA ARG A 104 12.00 -15.00 -3.99
C ARG A 104 10.75 -14.52 -4.71
N ASP A 105 9.61 -15.20 -4.52
CA ASP A 105 8.36 -14.84 -5.17
C ASP A 105 7.79 -13.54 -4.59
N ARG A 106 7.89 -13.35 -3.28
CA ARG A 106 7.52 -12.08 -2.63
C ARG A 106 8.33 -10.91 -3.16
N VAL A 107 9.65 -11.04 -3.28
CA VAL A 107 10.53 -10.00 -3.84
C VAL A 107 10.15 -9.68 -5.28
N ARG A 108 9.83 -10.70 -6.10
CA ARG A 108 9.39 -10.51 -7.48
C ARG A 108 8.10 -9.69 -7.54
N LEU A 109 7.07 -10.09 -6.79
CA LEU A 109 5.78 -9.38 -6.75
C LEU A 109 5.93 -7.93 -6.28
N VAL A 110 6.78 -7.66 -5.28
CA VAL A 110 7.03 -6.27 -4.84
C VAL A 110 7.73 -5.46 -5.94
N ASN A 111 8.67 -6.04 -6.69
CA ASN A 111 9.28 -5.32 -7.82
C ASN A 111 8.24 -5.01 -8.92
N GLU A 112 7.35 -5.95 -9.23
CA GLU A 112 6.27 -5.72 -10.18
C GLU A 112 5.27 -4.65 -9.69
N MET A 113 5.00 -4.57 -8.38
CA MET A 113 4.22 -3.46 -7.82
C MET A 113 4.90 -2.10 -8.07
N MET A 114 6.22 -2.04 -7.92
CA MET A 114 6.98 -0.81 -8.20
C MET A 114 6.87 -0.42 -9.68
N ASP A 115 6.91 -1.39 -10.60
CA ASP A 115 6.67 -1.14 -12.03
C ASP A 115 5.24 -0.58 -12.26
N ILE A 116 4.23 -1.11 -11.56
CA ILE A 116 2.85 -0.61 -11.62
C ILE A 116 2.75 0.83 -11.12
N TRP A 117 3.43 1.18 -10.01
CA TRP A 117 3.42 2.55 -9.48
C TRP A 117 4.07 3.54 -10.45
N GLU A 118 5.20 3.16 -11.03
CA GLU A 118 5.91 3.98 -12.01
C GLU A 118 5.07 4.17 -13.27
N ALA A 119 4.45 3.10 -13.78
CA ALA A 119 3.54 3.16 -14.92
C ALA A 119 2.31 4.06 -14.64
N TYR A 120 1.74 3.96 -13.44
CA TYR A 120 0.65 4.83 -13.01
C TYR A 120 1.09 6.29 -12.94
N ALA A 121 2.24 6.59 -12.32
CA ALA A 121 2.80 7.93 -12.23
C ALA A 121 3.00 8.54 -13.63
N TYR A 122 3.54 7.75 -14.56
CA TYR A 122 3.71 8.17 -15.95
C TYR A 122 2.37 8.45 -16.62
N ALA A 123 1.39 7.56 -16.48
CA ALA A 123 0.07 7.69 -17.11
C ALA A 123 -0.71 8.93 -16.66
N VAL A 124 -0.53 9.36 -15.40
CA VAL A 124 -1.22 10.54 -14.85
C VAL A 124 -0.33 11.79 -14.82
N ALA A 125 0.90 11.71 -15.38
CA ALA A 125 1.87 12.80 -15.46
C ALA A 125 2.22 13.43 -14.08
N VAL A 126 2.30 12.61 -13.03
CA VAL A 126 2.72 13.03 -11.68
C VAL A 126 4.14 12.54 -11.42
N PRO A 127 5.15 13.43 -11.32
CA PRO A 127 6.56 13.04 -11.33
C PRO A 127 7.08 12.53 -9.99
N VAL A 128 6.35 12.74 -8.90
CA VAL A 128 6.78 12.35 -7.55
C VAL A 128 6.02 11.12 -7.08
N LEU A 129 6.76 10.07 -6.71
CA LEU A 129 6.22 8.84 -6.18
C LEU A 129 6.75 8.63 -4.76
N CYS A 130 5.84 8.53 -3.79
CA CYS A 130 6.13 8.32 -2.38
C CYS A 130 5.68 6.93 -1.94
N SER A 131 6.59 6.15 -1.39
CA SER A 131 6.30 4.86 -0.79
C SER A 131 6.87 4.79 0.62
N THR A 132 6.09 4.28 1.56
CA THR A 132 6.46 4.16 2.97
C THR A 132 6.27 2.73 3.46
N THR A 133 6.92 2.38 4.56
CA THR A 133 6.71 1.11 5.24
C THR A 133 6.56 1.32 6.73
N MET A 134 5.63 0.59 7.34
CA MET A 134 5.40 0.55 8.78
C MET A 134 5.87 -0.77 9.40
N ARG A 135 6.62 -1.59 8.67
CA ARG A 135 7.14 -2.87 9.16
C ARG A 135 8.28 -2.63 10.15
N ASN A 136 8.40 -3.51 11.14
CA ASN A 136 9.50 -3.46 12.10
C ASN A 136 10.86 -3.66 11.42
N ASP A 137 10.98 -4.62 10.47
CA ASP A 137 12.16 -4.77 9.63
C ASP A 137 11.94 -4.10 8.26
N GLN A 138 12.53 -2.94 8.12
CA GLN A 138 12.46 -2.13 6.91
C GLN A 138 13.64 -2.37 5.95
N THR A 139 14.68 -3.07 6.40
CA THR A 139 15.98 -3.13 5.70
C THR A 139 15.86 -3.65 4.27
N ALA A 140 15.15 -4.76 4.08
CA ALA A 140 14.97 -5.36 2.77
C ALA A 140 14.16 -4.45 1.83
N PHE A 141 13.08 -3.87 2.35
CA PHE A 141 12.21 -2.96 1.61
C PHE A 141 12.95 -1.70 1.16
N LEU A 142 13.64 -1.02 2.07
CA LEU A 142 14.41 0.19 1.75
C LEU A 142 15.56 -0.09 0.77
N ARG A 143 16.21 -1.25 0.87
CA ARG A 143 17.24 -1.67 -0.09
C ARG A 143 16.66 -1.87 -1.50
N MET A 144 15.47 -2.42 -1.63
CA MET A 144 14.81 -2.56 -2.93
C MET A 144 14.50 -1.19 -3.53
N HIS A 145 13.97 -0.26 -2.74
CA HIS A 145 13.70 1.12 -3.17
C HIS A 145 14.97 1.82 -3.65
N SER A 146 16.05 1.78 -2.87
CA SER A 146 17.32 2.39 -3.27
C SER A 146 17.86 1.81 -4.58
N ARG A 147 17.73 0.50 -4.81
CA ARG A 147 18.15 -0.15 -6.08
C ARG A 147 17.32 0.29 -7.28
N ARG A 148 16.11 0.76 -7.06
CA ARG A 148 15.19 1.29 -8.07
C ARG A 148 15.28 2.82 -8.23
N GLY A 149 16.27 3.45 -7.59
CA GLY A 149 16.52 4.89 -7.72
C GLY A 149 15.67 5.77 -6.81
N TYR A 150 14.97 5.18 -5.82
CA TYR A 150 14.27 5.98 -4.82
C TYR A 150 15.29 6.61 -3.86
N ASP A 151 15.09 7.89 -3.58
CA ASP A 151 15.83 8.60 -2.55
C ASP A 151 15.18 8.33 -1.19
N VAL A 152 15.80 7.45 -0.41
CA VAL A 152 15.27 7.02 0.89
C VAL A 152 15.57 8.09 1.93
N ARG A 153 14.53 8.83 2.32
CA ARG A 153 14.62 9.93 3.31
C ARG A 153 13.53 9.84 4.35
N GLY A 154 13.84 10.38 5.51
CA GLY A 154 12.90 10.55 6.61
C GLY A 154 12.64 9.27 7.39
N SER A 155 11.94 9.45 8.48
CA SER A 155 11.41 8.40 9.35
C SER A 155 10.12 8.88 9.97
N PHE A 156 9.22 7.94 10.25
CA PHE A 156 7.99 8.21 10.97
C PHE A 156 8.18 7.84 12.44
N ALA A 157 7.72 8.69 13.36
CA ALA A 157 7.68 8.39 14.77
C ALA A 157 6.22 8.47 15.25
N TYR A 158 5.76 7.46 15.95
CA TYR A 158 4.42 7.38 16.51
C TYR A 158 4.48 7.27 18.01
N LYS A 159 3.54 7.94 18.70
CA LYS A 159 3.37 7.83 20.15
C LYS A 159 1.89 7.72 20.46
N LEU A 160 1.51 6.70 21.21
CA LEU A 160 0.20 6.65 21.84
C LEU A 160 0.19 7.61 23.03
N VAL A 161 -0.67 8.62 22.97
CA VAL A 161 -0.85 9.57 24.07
C VAL A 161 -1.98 9.06 24.96
N ASN A 162 -1.70 8.93 26.26
CA ASN A 162 -2.71 8.56 27.24
C ASN A 162 -3.60 9.77 27.53
N LEU A 163 -4.79 9.79 26.98
CA LEU A 163 -5.75 10.87 27.12
C LEU A 163 -6.48 10.89 28.48
N THR A 164 -6.34 9.84 29.30
CA THR A 164 -6.98 9.78 30.63
C THR A 164 -6.25 10.61 31.70
N GLN A 165 -5.06 11.15 31.42
CA GLN A 165 -4.29 11.98 32.36
C GLN A 165 -4.49 13.49 32.17
N ALA A 166 -5.31 13.93 31.22
CA ALA A 166 -5.67 15.33 31.09
C ALA A 166 -6.75 15.70 32.10
N THR A 167 -6.42 15.78 33.40
CA THR A 167 -7.24 16.50 34.35
C THR A 167 -7.11 17.99 34.02
N PRO A 168 -8.18 18.73 33.73
CA PRO A 168 -8.06 20.16 33.55
C PRO A 168 -7.48 20.77 34.86
N ALA A 169 -6.41 21.52 34.71
CA ALA A 169 -5.91 22.35 35.79
C ALA A 169 -7.02 23.38 36.10
N ASN A 170 -7.55 23.33 37.32
CA ASN A 170 -8.46 24.33 37.86
C ASN A 170 -7.74 25.70 37.99
#